data_ea8bf6e3c797020665b8526decbee668
#
_entry.id   ea8bf6e3c797020665b8526decbee668
#
_cell.length_a   1.000
_cell.length_b   1.000
_cell.length_c   1.000
_cell.angle_alpha   90.00
_cell.angle_beta   90.00
_cell.angle_gamma   90.00
#
_symmetry.space_group_name_H-M   'P 1'
#
loop_
_entity.id
_entity.type
_entity.pdbx_description
1 polymer ?
#
loop_
_entity_poly.entity_id
_entity_poly.type
_entity_poly.pdbx_seq_one_letter_code
_entity_poly.pdbx_strand_id
1 'polypeptide(L)'
;MASLEVEGTQQAIDLGDKAEYTLGRLDEASRSYPDIDLNPYNAVEAGVSRRHAKITRVGDDRFYIMDLSSTNYTHVNGEKLEPFEPKVLDEGDNIHLGTMKLIFHQ
;
A
#
# COMPACT_ATOMS: atom_id res chain seq x y z
N MET A 1 -14.79 7.31 4.63
CA MET A 1 -13.92 7.25 3.45
C MET A 1 -12.63 6.54 3.78
N ALA A 2 -12.24 5.56 2.98
CA ALA A 2 -11.03 4.81 3.30
C ALA A 2 -9.77 5.65 3.05
N SER A 3 -8.75 5.43 3.85
CA SER A 3 -7.49 6.15 3.74
C SER A 3 -6.34 5.32 4.29
N LEU A 4 -5.12 5.75 3.93
CA LEU A 4 -3.89 5.21 4.49
C LEU A 4 -3.20 6.33 5.27
N GLU A 5 -3.01 6.11 6.55
CA GLU A 5 -2.25 7.04 7.36
C GLU A 5 -0.77 6.68 7.30
N VAL A 6 0.09 7.66 7.05
CA VAL A 6 1.53 7.43 7.04
C VAL A 6 2.02 7.57 8.48
N GLU A 7 2.42 6.46 9.11
CA GLU A 7 2.81 6.46 10.51
C GLU A 7 4.00 7.37 10.75
N GLY A 8 3.97 8.08 11.88
CA GLY A 8 5.01 9.05 12.22
C GLY A 8 4.79 10.41 11.62
N THR A 9 3.71 10.60 10.87
CA THR A 9 3.33 11.89 10.31
C THR A 9 1.86 12.13 10.61
N GLN A 10 1.37 13.33 10.22
CA GLN A 10 -0.06 13.62 10.32
C GLN A 10 -0.72 13.53 8.94
N GLN A 11 -0.07 12.87 8.01
CA GLN A 11 -0.57 12.80 6.64
C GLN A 11 -1.35 11.53 6.42
N ALA A 12 -2.45 11.68 5.68
CA ALA A 12 -3.27 10.57 5.27
C ALA A 12 -3.45 10.65 3.75
N ILE A 13 -3.47 9.48 3.13
CA ILE A 13 -3.69 9.36 1.70
C ILE A 13 -5.10 8.84 1.52
N ASP A 14 -5.98 9.67 0.96
CA ASP A 14 -7.36 9.26 0.75
C ASP A 14 -7.44 8.27 -0.40
N LEU A 15 -8.18 7.18 -0.17
CA LEU A 15 -8.55 6.25 -1.22
C LEU A 15 -9.90 6.73 -1.77
N GLY A 16 -9.96 6.91 -3.08
CA GLY A 16 -11.17 7.37 -3.74
C GLY A 16 -12.12 6.22 -4.08
N ASP A 17 -12.77 6.33 -5.23
CA ASP A 17 -13.80 5.39 -5.65
C ASP A 17 -13.32 4.33 -6.62
N LYS A 18 -12.02 4.25 -6.87
CA LYS A 18 -11.48 3.28 -7.83
C LYS A 18 -11.58 1.86 -7.27
N ALA A 19 -11.69 0.91 -8.18
CA ALA A 19 -11.73 -0.50 -7.82
C ALA A 19 -10.35 -1.01 -7.38
N GLU A 20 -9.28 -0.41 -7.88
CA GLU A 20 -7.91 -0.85 -7.59
C GLU A 20 -6.99 0.33 -7.42
N TYR A 21 -6.01 0.17 -6.53
CA TYR A 21 -4.96 1.16 -6.28
C TYR A 21 -3.63 0.44 -6.21
N THR A 22 -2.70 0.79 -7.11
CA THR A 22 -1.33 0.29 -7.00
C THR A 22 -0.54 1.23 -6.11
N LEU A 23 0.25 0.65 -5.22
CA LEU A 23 1.12 1.38 -4.30
C LEU A 23 2.57 1.12 -4.69
N GLY A 24 3.36 2.18 -4.76
CA GLY A 24 4.76 2.01 -5.10
C GLY A 24 5.45 3.35 -5.29
N ARG A 25 6.39 3.40 -6.22
CA ARG A 25 7.19 4.59 -6.49
C ARG A 25 7.07 4.98 -7.95
N LEU A 26 6.73 6.25 -8.20
CA LEU A 26 6.78 6.79 -9.54
C LEU A 26 8.21 6.74 -10.05
N ASP A 27 8.43 6.17 -11.22
CA ASP A 27 9.73 6.11 -11.85
C ASP A 27 9.54 6.16 -13.35
N GLU A 28 9.81 7.32 -13.94
CA GLU A 28 9.57 7.53 -15.36
C GLU A 28 10.49 6.68 -16.23
N ALA A 29 11.72 6.44 -15.78
CA ALA A 29 12.69 5.66 -16.56
C ALA A 29 12.21 4.25 -16.80
N SER A 30 11.57 3.63 -15.80
CA SER A 30 11.02 2.28 -15.93
C SER A 30 9.53 2.27 -16.24
N ARG A 31 8.93 3.46 -16.42
CA ARG A 31 7.50 3.62 -16.69
C ARG A 31 6.63 3.03 -15.58
N SER A 32 7.03 3.24 -14.35
CA SER A 32 6.23 2.86 -13.18
C SER A 32 5.37 4.04 -12.75
N TYR A 33 4.06 3.89 -12.87
CA TYR A 33 3.09 4.95 -12.55
C TYR A 33 2.05 4.40 -11.57
N PRO A 34 2.42 4.24 -10.29
CA PRO A 34 1.45 3.74 -9.31
C PRO A 34 0.34 4.75 -9.08
N ASP A 35 -0.84 4.25 -8.74
CA ASP A 35 -1.95 5.13 -8.36
C ASP A 35 -1.60 5.94 -7.12
N ILE A 36 -0.84 5.34 -6.20
CA ILE A 36 -0.38 5.98 -4.99
C ILE A 36 1.14 5.98 -5.01
N ASP A 37 1.72 7.17 -5.22
CA ASP A 37 3.17 7.35 -5.24
C ASP A 37 3.66 7.64 -3.83
N LEU A 38 4.49 6.76 -3.31
CA LEU A 38 4.99 6.86 -1.93
C LEU A 38 6.34 7.57 -1.85
N ASN A 39 6.86 8.07 -2.98
CA ASN A 39 8.12 8.83 -2.98
C ASN A 39 8.13 9.98 -1.97
N PRO A 40 7.04 10.76 -1.80
CA PRO A 40 7.06 11.85 -0.83
C PRO A 40 7.29 11.41 0.61
N TYR A 41 7.21 10.11 0.90
CA TYR A 41 7.31 9.58 2.26
C TYR A 41 8.58 8.74 2.44
N ASN A 42 9.65 9.06 1.70
CA ASN A 42 10.95 8.37 1.81
C ASN A 42 10.86 6.90 1.41
N ALA A 43 10.14 6.61 0.34
CA ALA A 43 9.89 5.24 -0.09
C ALA A 43 11.18 4.50 -0.48
N VAL A 44 12.14 5.20 -1.10
CA VAL A 44 13.41 4.59 -1.51
C VAL A 44 14.15 4.07 -0.28
N GLU A 45 14.30 4.91 0.74
CA GLU A 45 15.01 4.54 1.96
C GLU A 45 14.28 3.43 2.72
N ALA A 46 12.96 3.41 2.62
CA ALA A 46 12.16 2.38 3.29
C ALA A 46 12.16 1.05 2.54
N GLY A 47 12.71 1.01 1.34
CA GLY A 47 12.77 -0.23 0.57
C GLY A 47 11.47 -0.55 -0.16
N VAL A 48 10.66 0.46 -0.45
CA VAL A 48 9.42 0.27 -1.22
C VAL A 48 9.76 0.06 -2.68
N SER A 49 9.21 -0.99 -3.27
CA SER A 49 9.41 -1.29 -4.70
C SER A 49 8.60 -0.33 -5.57
N ARG A 50 9.02 -0.19 -6.84
CA ARG A 50 8.27 0.63 -7.79
C ARG A 50 6.83 0.14 -7.94
N ARG A 51 6.62 -1.17 -7.99
CA ARG A 51 5.30 -1.79 -7.90
C ARG A 51 5.33 -2.70 -6.68
N HIS A 52 4.79 -2.22 -5.57
CA HIS A 52 4.96 -2.94 -4.31
C HIS A 52 3.73 -3.75 -3.93
N ALA A 53 2.57 -3.12 -3.94
CA ALA A 53 1.34 -3.77 -3.50
C ALA A 53 0.14 -3.18 -4.25
N LYS A 54 -0.98 -3.86 -4.15
CA LYS A 54 -2.23 -3.39 -4.75
C LYS A 54 -3.34 -3.54 -3.73
N ILE A 55 -4.13 -2.47 -3.57
CA ILE A 55 -5.36 -2.51 -2.78
C ILE A 55 -6.51 -2.62 -3.74
N THR A 56 -7.41 -3.58 -3.49
CA THR A 56 -8.60 -3.81 -4.30
C THR A 56 -9.83 -3.55 -3.44
N ARG A 57 -10.77 -2.80 -3.98
CA ARG A 57 -12.04 -2.51 -3.33
C ARG A 57 -13.11 -3.40 -3.94
N VAL A 58 -13.84 -4.13 -3.09
CA VAL A 58 -14.93 -5.00 -3.52
C VAL A 58 -16.20 -4.52 -2.84
N GLY A 59 -17.19 -4.10 -3.64
CA GLY A 59 -18.38 -3.48 -3.10
C GLY A 59 -18.08 -2.11 -2.52
N ASP A 60 -18.84 -1.69 -1.52
CA ASP A 60 -18.71 -0.35 -0.98
C ASP A 60 -17.71 -0.25 0.17
N ASP A 61 -17.48 -1.34 0.90
CA ASP A 61 -16.78 -1.27 2.17
C ASP A 61 -15.78 -2.40 2.41
N ARG A 62 -15.47 -3.22 1.41
CA ARG A 62 -14.53 -4.32 1.59
C ARG A 62 -13.27 -4.07 0.79
N PHE A 63 -12.13 -4.16 1.48
CA PHE A 63 -10.83 -3.91 0.88
C PHE A 63 -9.90 -5.10 1.10
N TYR A 64 -9.06 -5.34 0.11
CA TYR A 64 -8.02 -6.37 0.16
C TYR A 64 -6.71 -5.76 -0.25
N ILE A 65 -5.62 -6.32 0.26
CA ILE A 65 -4.27 -5.93 -0.18
C ILE A 65 -3.54 -7.17 -0.68
N MET A 66 -2.69 -6.96 -1.68
CA MET A 66 -1.94 -8.02 -2.33
C MET A 66 -0.53 -7.53 -2.57
N ASP A 67 0.46 -8.34 -2.22
CA ASP A 67 1.86 -8.04 -2.56
C ASP A 67 2.10 -8.35 -4.04
N LEU A 68 2.79 -7.48 -4.73
CA LEU A 68 3.06 -7.62 -6.17
C LEU A 68 4.48 -8.15 -6.41
N SER A 69 4.89 -9.13 -5.63
CA SER A 69 6.23 -9.72 -5.69
C SER A 69 7.32 -8.67 -5.39
N SER A 70 7.06 -7.89 -4.34
CA SER A 70 7.97 -6.82 -3.93
C SER A 70 9.30 -7.39 -3.41
N THR A 71 10.34 -6.56 -3.48
CA THR A 71 11.68 -6.97 -3.03
C THR A 71 11.74 -7.16 -1.51
N ASN A 72 11.09 -6.28 -0.77
CA ASN A 72 11.19 -6.27 0.70
C ASN A 72 9.89 -6.63 1.39
N TYR A 73 8.95 -7.23 0.65
CA TYR A 73 7.72 -7.83 1.16
C TYR A 73 6.69 -6.83 1.67
N THR A 74 5.46 -7.30 1.76
CA THR A 74 4.34 -6.60 2.37
C THR A 74 3.93 -7.39 3.61
N HIS A 75 3.73 -6.70 4.73
CA HIS A 75 3.24 -7.32 5.95
C HIS A 75 1.94 -6.63 6.37
N VAL A 76 1.01 -7.39 6.91
CA VAL A 76 -0.21 -6.86 7.53
C VAL A 76 -0.24 -7.37 8.95
N ASN A 77 -0.21 -6.46 9.92
CA ASN A 77 -0.19 -6.78 11.35
C ASN A 77 0.91 -7.77 11.69
N GLY A 78 2.07 -7.60 11.05
CA GLY A 78 3.25 -8.45 11.30
C GLY A 78 3.28 -9.74 10.49
N GLU A 79 2.24 -10.04 9.75
CA GLU A 79 2.18 -11.25 8.93
C GLU A 79 2.66 -10.95 7.51
N LYS A 80 3.68 -11.67 7.05
CA LYS A 80 4.18 -11.52 5.70
C LYS A 80 3.21 -12.14 4.71
N LEU A 81 2.87 -11.37 3.68
CA LEU A 81 1.96 -11.85 2.64
C LEU A 81 2.71 -12.66 1.59
N GLU A 82 2.09 -13.74 1.14
CA GLU A 82 2.57 -14.43 -0.05
C GLU A 82 2.25 -13.58 -1.27
N PRO A 83 3.15 -13.51 -2.27
CA PRO A 83 2.90 -12.71 -3.47
C PRO A 83 1.60 -13.12 -4.15
N PHE A 84 0.83 -12.11 -4.56
CA PHE A 84 -0.41 -12.25 -5.34
C PHE A 84 -1.54 -12.95 -4.59
N GLU A 85 -1.45 -13.12 -3.28
CA GLU A 85 -2.54 -13.64 -2.47
C GLU A 85 -3.25 -12.49 -1.76
N PRO A 86 -4.55 -12.28 -1.99
CA PRO A 86 -5.27 -11.19 -1.35
C PRO A 86 -5.43 -11.42 0.16
N LYS A 87 -5.28 -10.34 0.91
CA LYS A 87 -5.50 -10.34 2.36
C LYS A 87 -6.52 -9.25 2.67
N VAL A 88 -7.59 -9.61 3.40
CA VAL A 88 -8.61 -8.63 3.77
C VAL A 88 -8.01 -7.57 4.70
N LEU A 89 -8.41 -6.30 4.46
CA LEU A 89 -8.02 -5.18 5.31
C LEU A 89 -9.19 -4.76 6.17
N ASP A 90 -8.91 -4.57 7.46
CA ASP A 90 -9.87 -4.07 8.43
C ASP A 90 -9.39 -2.76 9.02
N GLU A 91 -10.33 -2.00 9.61
CA GLU A 91 -10.01 -0.73 10.25
C GLU A 91 -8.84 -0.89 11.23
N GLY A 92 -7.85 -0.02 11.10
CA GLY A 92 -6.72 0.01 12.01
C GLY A 92 -5.60 -0.96 11.69
N ASP A 93 -5.71 -1.72 10.58
CA ASP A 93 -4.65 -2.66 10.22
C ASP A 93 -3.35 -1.93 9.93
N ASN A 94 -2.25 -2.49 10.44
CA ASN A 94 -0.90 -1.99 10.18
C ASN A 94 -0.34 -2.65 8.94
N ILE A 95 0.06 -1.84 7.97
CA ILE A 95 0.62 -2.31 6.70
C ILE A 95 2.08 -1.88 6.66
N HIS A 96 2.98 -2.82 6.41
CA HIS A 96 4.39 -2.50 6.20
C HIS A 96 4.77 -2.83 4.77
N LEU A 97 5.29 -1.82 4.06
CA LEU A 97 5.88 -1.97 2.73
C LEU A 97 7.37 -1.77 2.89
N GLY A 98 8.13 -2.87 2.92
CA GLY A 98 9.50 -2.77 3.40
C GLY A 98 9.46 -2.30 4.85
N THR A 99 10.13 -1.19 5.15
CA THR A 99 10.08 -0.61 6.50
C THR A 99 9.08 0.54 6.63
N MET A 100 8.40 0.92 5.55
CA MET A 100 7.38 1.97 5.61
C MET A 100 6.15 1.45 6.32
N LYS A 101 5.64 2.24 7.26
CA LYS A 101 4.49 1.84 8.07
C LYS A 101 3.28 2.69 7.71
N LEU A 102 2.20 2.01 7.35
CA LEU A 102 0.94 2.64 7.02
C LEU A 102 -0.15 2.04 7.89
N ILE A 103 -1.18 2.82 8.18
CA ILE A 103 -2.34 2.34 8.92
C ILE A 103 -3.56 2.51 8.03
N PHE A 104 -4.31 1.42 7.84
CA PHE A 104 -5.52 1.45 7.03
C PHE A 104 -6.69 1.95 7.86
N HIS A 105 -7.43 2.91 7.31
CA HIS A 105 -8.66 3.43 7.92
C HIS A 105 -9.80 3.31 6.91
N GLN A 106 -10.95 2.94 7.44
CA GLN A 106 -12.11 2.69 6.61
C GLN A 106 -13.23 3.70 6.85
#